data_9fb2dc102e703855386ff0fb66ff2b24
#
_entry.id   9fb2dc102e703855386ff0fb66ff2b24
#
_cell.length_a   1.000
_cell.length_b   1.000
_cell.length_c   1.000
_cell.angle_alpha   90.00
_cell.angle_beta   90.00
_cell.angle_gamma   90.00
#
_symmetry.space_group_name_H-M   'P 1'
#
loop_
_entity.id
_entity.type
_entity.pdbx_description
1 polymer ?
#
loop_
_entity_poly.entity_id
_entity_poly.type
_entity_poly.pdbx_seq_one_letter_code
_entity_poly.pdbx_strand_id
1 'polypeptide(L)' 'MKDKDDNVKSDYDYSRETYYDLIEKGREGLEDMIHVARESEHPRAYEVLAGMLKNI' A
#
# COMPACT_ATOMS: atom_id res chain seq x y z
N MET A 1 30.61 -3.81 18.07
CA MET A 1 29.30 -4.47 18.17
C MET A 1 28.24 -3.44 18.48
N LYS A 2 27.15 -3.44 17.72
CA LYS A 2 26.07 -2.48 17.96
C LYS A 2 25.35 -2.78 19.27
N ASP A 3 24.95 -1.73 19.95
CA ASP A 3 24.13 -1.83 21.13
C ASP A 3 22.75 -2.43 20.77
N LYS A 4 22.15 -3.12 21.72
CA LYS A 4 20.84 -3.74 21.54
C LYS A 4 19.76 -2.70 21.20
N ASP A 5 19.86 -1.52 21.81
CA ASP A 5 18.92 -0.43 21.57
C ASP A 5 19.06 0.14 20.15
N ASP A 6 20.29 0.21 19.65
CA ASP A 6 20.55 0.65 18.28
C ASP A 6 19.96 -0.32 17.25
N ASN A 7 20.05 -1.63 17.50
CA ASN A 7 19.47 -2.64 16.64
C ASN A 7 17.95 -2.54 16.61
N VAL A 8 17.31 -2.36 17.75
CA VAL A 8 15.87 -2.21 17.85
C VAL A 8 15.40 -0.97 17.11
N LYS A 9 16.10 0.15 17.27
CA LYS A 9 15.78 1.39 16.60
C LYS A 9 15.93 1.26 15.07
N SER A 10 17.00 0.64 14.61
CA SER A 10 17.25 0.42 13.19
C SER A 10 16.19 -0.47 12.57
N ASP A 11 15.79 -1.54 13.26
CA ASP A 11 14.74 -2.44 12.79
C ASP A 11 13.39 -1.74 12.74
N TYR A 12 13.09 -0.90 13.72
CA TYR A 12 11.85 -0.13 13.75
C TYR A 12 11.78 0.85 12.58
N ASP A 13 12.85 1.59 12.34
CA ASP A 13 12.91 2.56 11.25
C ASP A 13 12.77 1.88 9.89
N TYR A 14 13.44 0.75 9.69
CA TYR A 14 13.33 -0.04 8.47
C TYR A 14 11.91 -0.54 8.25
N SER A 15 11.30 -1.08 9.30
CA SER A 15 9.93 -1.61 9.23
C SER A 15 8.92 -0.50 8.91
N ARG A 16 9.13 0.68 9.45
CA ARG A 16 8.27 1.83 9.19
C ARG A 16 8.36 2.27 7.73
N GLU A 17 9.57 2.38 7.19
CA GLU A 17 9.77 2.72 5.79
C GLU A 17 9.13 1.68 4.86
N THR A 18 9.32 0.39 5.19
CA THR A 18 8.74 -0.71 4.43
C THR A 18 7.22 -0.65 4.45
N TYR A 19 6.64 -0.33 5.60
CA TYR A 19 5.19 -0.20 5.76
C TYR A 19 4.63 0.91 4.86
N TYR A 20 5.23 2.09 4.90
CA TYR A 20 4.78 3.19 4.07
C TYR A 20 4.96 2.91 2.58
N ASP A 21 6.06 2.27 2.24
CA ASP A 21 6.35 1.86 0.87
C ASP A 21 5.30 0.89 0.34
N LEU A 22 4.92 -0.08 1.18
CA LEU A 22 3.88 -1.05 0.84
C LEU A 22 2.51 -0.38 0.66
N ILE A 23 2.18 0.58 1.52
CA ILE A 23 0.93 1.32 1.39
C ILE A 23 0.90 2.10 0.08
N GLU A 24 2.00 2.77 -0.25
CA GLU A 24 2.09 3.54 -1.48
C GLU A 24 1.98 2.65 -2.71
N LYS A 25 2.69 1.53 -2.73
CA LYS A 25 2.62 0.56 -3.82
C LYS A 25 1.26 -0.11 -3.90
N GLY A 26 0.65 -0.39 -2.77
CA GLY A 26 -0.70 -0.94 -2.73
C GLY A 26 -1.72 0.02 -3.31
N ARG A 27 -1.57 1.31 -2.98
CA ARG A 27 -2.43 2.35 -3.54
C ARG A 27 -2.27 2.45 -5.05
N GLU A 28 -1.04 2.47 -5.53
CA GLU A 28 -0.76 2.51 -6.97
C GLU A 28 -1.37 1.29 -7.68
N GLY A 29 -1.22 0.11 -7.09
CA GLY A 29 -1.81 -1.11 -7.64
C GLY A 29 -3.32 -1.04 -7.71
N LEU A 30 -3.96 -0.51 -6.66
CA LEU A 30 -5.42 -0.32 -6.64
C LEU A 30 -5.85 0.69 -7.71
N GLU A 31 -5.11 1.77 -7.87
CA GLU A 31 -5.41 2.76 -8.91
C GLU A 31 -5.34 2.14 -10.30
N ASP A 32 -4.33 1.31 -10.54
CA ASP A 32 -4.19 0.59 -11.80
C ASP A 32 -5.36 -0.36 -12.04
N MET A 33 -5.77 -1.09 -11.01
CA MET A 33 -6.91 -2.01 -11.11
C MET A 33 -8.23 -1.26 -11.33
N ILE A 34 -8.39 -0.13 -10.68
CA ILE A 34 -9.56 0.73 -10.88
C ILE A 34 -9.63 1.19 -12.34
N HIS A 35 -8.50 1.57 -12.89
CA HIS A 35 -8.41 1.99 -14.28
C HIS A 35 -8.81 0.87 -15.23
N VAL A 36 -8.32 -0.34 -14.99
CA VAL A 36 -8.67 -1.52 -15.77
C VAL A 36 -10.17 -1.82 -15.66
N ALA A 37 -10.72 -1.76 -14.47
CA ALA A 37 -12.16 -2.00 -14.24
C ALA A 37 -13.01 -0.97 -14.98
N ARG A 38 -12.56 0.26 -15.02
CA ARG A 38 -13.24 1.34 -15.72
C ARG A 38 -13.20 1.13 -17.24
N GLU A 39 -12.01 0.80 -17.76
CA GLU A 39 -11.83 0.60 -19.20
C GLU A 39 -12.57 -0.65 -19.71
N SER A 40 -12.67 -1.68 -18.87
CA SER A 40 -13.41 -2.89 -19.22
C SER A 40 -14.91 -2.81 -18.91
N GLU A 41 -15.40 -1.65 -18.50
CA GLU A 41 -16.82 -1.43 -18.19
C GLU A 41 -17.33 -2.41 -17.15
N HIS A 42 -16.62 -2.50 -16.02
CA HIS A 42 -16.98 -3.39 -14.93
C HIS A 42 -17.33 -2.57 -13.69
N PRO A 43 -18.55 -1.99 -13.64
CA PRO A 43 -18.90 -1.02 -12.60
C PRO A 43 -18.85 -1.58 -11.20
N ARG A 44 -19.20 -2.84 -11.00
CA ARG A 44 -19.14 -3.44 -9.68
C ARG A 44 -17.71 -3.55 -9.17
N ALA A 45 -16.79 -3.99 -10.02
CA ALA A 45 -15.38 -4.06 -9.66
C ALA A 45 -14.84 -2.65 -9.37
N TYR A 46 -15.22 -1.69 -10.20
CA TYR A 46 -14.83 -0.31 -9.98
C TYR A 46 -15.27 0.20 -8.60
N GLU A 47 -16.52 -0.02 -8.21
CA GLU A 47 -17.04 0.40 -6.92
C GLU A 47 -16.28 -0.24 -5.77
N VAL A 48 -16.04 -1.55 -5.86
CA VAL A 48 -15.34 -2.28 -4.79
C VAL A 48 -13.91 -1.76 -4.65
N LEU A 49 -13.20 -1.63 -5.76
CA LEU A 49 -11.81 -1.17 -5.75
C LEU A 49 -11.69 0.28 -5.28
N ALA A 50 -12.61 1.13 -5.71
CA ALA A 50 -12.64 2.53 -5.28
C ALA A 50 -12.89 2.64 -3.78
N GLY A 51 -13.77 1.79 -3.24
CA GLY A 51 -14.01 1.70 -1.82
C GLY A 51 -12.78 1.26 -1.03
N MET A 52 -12.03 0.31 -1.57
CA MET A 52 -10.79 -0.14 -0.95
C MET A 52 -9.74 0.97 -0.93
N LEU A 53 -9.60 1.69 -2.03
CA LEU A 53 -8.65 2.79 -2.12
C LEU A 53 -8.97 3.89 -1.10
N LYS A 54 -10.24 4.15 -0.87
CA LYS A 54 -10.71 5.16 0.08
C LYS A 54 -10.27 4.85 1.51
N ASN A 55 -10.06 3.60 1.82
CA ASN A 55 -9.69 3.14 3.17
C ASN A 55 -8.19 2.99 3.40
N ILE A 56 -7.37 3.38 2.45
CA ILE A 56 -5.92 3.35 2.59
C ILE A 56 -5.37 4.74 3.02
#